data_ea5a5f9a3e22880b9f35e200aeb86a97
#
_entry.id   ea5a5f9a3e22880b9f35e200aeb86a97
#
_cell.length_a   1.000
_cell.length_b   1.000
_cell.length_c   1.000
_cell.angle_alpha   90.00
_cell.angle_beta   90.00
_cell.angle_gamma   90.00
#
_symmetry.space_group_name_H-M   'P 1'
#
loop_
_entity.id
_entity.type
_entity.pdbx_description
1 polymer ?
#
loop_
_entity_poly.entity_id
_entity_poly.type
_entity_poly.pdbx_seq_one_letter_code
_entity_poly.pdbx_strand_id
1 'polypeptide(L)' 'MYEYKVIKVVVKNAEKEMNELAKQGWRVIEVSPDIARGMGLIVTLEREKEVL' A
#
# COMPACT_ATOMS: atom_id res chain seq x y z
N MET A 1 -0.57 -8.69 -16.53
CA MET A 1 0.67 -8.42 -15.79
C MET A 1 0.39 -7.54 -14.58
N TYR A 2 0.98 -7.86 -13.44
CA TYR A 2 0.77 -7.07 -12.23
C TYR A 2 1.96 -6.14 -11.98
N GLU A 3 1.68 -5.01 -11.37
CA GLU A 3 2.73 -4.16 -10.84
C GLU A 3 2.53 -4.03 -9.34
N TYR A 4 3.59 -3.76 -8.62
CA TYR A 4 3.59 -3.73 -7.17
C TYR A 4 4.10 -2.41 -6.65
N LYS A 5 3.59 -2.03 -5.49
CA LYS A 5 4.01 -0.81 -4.81
C LYS A 5 4.19 -1.13 -3.33
N VAL A 6 5.27 -0.65 -2.75
CA VAL A 6 5.50 -0.78 -1.32
C VAL A 6 5.64 0.63 -0.75
N ILE A 7 4.81 0.95 0.23
CA ILE A 7 4.83 2.27 0.84
C ILE A 7 4.95 2.15 2.35
N LYS A 8 5.50 3.20 2.96
CA LYS A 8 5.54 3.32 4.42
C LYS A 8 4.57 4.41 4.81
N VAL A 9 3.67 4.09 5.73
CA VAL A 9 2.67 5.05 6.17
C VAL A 9 2.62 5.05 7.68
N VAL A 10 2.24 6.19 8.27
CA VAL A 10 1.97 6.22 9.70
C VAL A 10 0.55 5.70 9.94
N VAL A 11 0.36 5.03 11.06
CA VAL A 11 -0.91 4.37 11.35
C VAL A 11 -2.10 5.31 11.22
N LYS A 12 -1.96 6.53 11.71
CA LYS A 12 -3.09 7.44 11.70
C LYS A 12 -3.52 7.90 10.30
N ASN A 13 -2.62 7.77 9.32
CA ASN A 13 -2.93 8.13 7.93
C ASN A 13 -3.16 6.92 7.03
N ALA A 14 -2.99 5.71 7.57
CA ALA A 14 -2.99 4.50 6.75
C ALA A 14 -4.29 4.30 5.99
N GLU A 15 -5.42 4.46 6.67
CA GLU A 15 -6.71 4.25 6.03
C GLU A 15 -6.91 5.21 4.86
N LYS A 16 -6.59 6.48 5.07
CA LYS A 16 -6.75 7.48 4.03
C LYS A 16 -5.87 7.17 2.83
N GLU A 17 -4.61 6.82 3.06
CA GLU A 17 -3.70 6.55 1.96
C GLU A 17 -4.06 5.27 1.21
N MET A 18 -4.48 4.24 1.92
CA MET A 18 -4.92 3.01 1.26
C MET A 18 -6.15 3.26 0.40
N ASN A 19 -7.09 4.07 0.91
CA ASN A 19 -8.29 4.38 0.14
C ASN A 19 -7.98 5.21 -1.10
N GLU A 20 -7.04 6.14 -1.00
CA GLU A 20 -6.62 6.92 -2.16
C GLU A 20 -6.00 6.03 -3.24
N LEU A 21 -5.18 5.08 -2.83
CA LEU A 21 -4.56 4.16 -3.78
C LEU A 21 -5.59 3.19 -4.36
N ALA A 22 -6.57 2.79 -3.57
CA ALA A 22 -7.63 1.91 -4.05
C ALA A 22 -8.43 2.56 -5.18
N LYS A 23 -8.62 3.88 -5.13
CA LYS A 23 -9.29 4.61 -6.20
C LYS A 23 -8.51 4.56 -7.51
N GLN A 24 -7.22 4.29 -7.43
CA GLN A 24 -6.34 4.19 -8.60
C GLN A 24 -6.17 2.75 -9.06
N GLY A 25 -6.93 1.83 -8.48
CA GLY A 25 -6.89 0.43 -8.87
C GLY A 25 -5.93 -0.43 -8.06
N TRP A 26 -5.27 0.15 -7.05
CA TRP A 26 -4.35 -0.62 -6.22
C TRP A 26 -5.11 -1.44 -5.18
N ARG A 27 -4.60 -2.63 -4.92
CA ARG A 27 -5.18 -3.53 -3.92
C ARG A 27 -4.11 -3.86 -2.88
N VAL A 28 -4.46 -3.70 -1.61
CA VAL A 28 -3.55 -4.03 -0.52
C VAL A 28 -3.49 -5.55 -0.38
N ILE A 29 -2.28 -6.11 -0.44
CA ILE A 29 -2.09 -7.54 -0.31
C ILE A 29 -1.36 -7.92 0.97
N GLU A 30 -0.65 -6.98 1.60
CA GLU A 30 0.03 -7.26 2.85
C GLU A 30 0.28 -5.96 3.61
N VAL A 31 0.15 -6.03 4.92
CA VAL A 31 0.47 -4.92 5.81
C VAL A 31 1.33 -5.47 6.93
N SER A 32 2.50 -4.88 7.15
CA SER A 32 3.43 -5.28 8.20
C SER A 32 3.77 -4.09 9.06
N PRO A 33 4.06 -4.30 10.34
CA PRO A 33 4.52 -3.18 11.18
C PRO A 33 5.93 -2.76 10.77
N ASP A 34 6.18 -1.45 10.81
CA ASP A 34 7.52 -0.92 10.58
C ASP A 34 8.22 -0.85 11.93
N ILE A 35 8.91 -1.91 12.28
CA ILE A 35 9.52 -2.06 13.59
C ILE A 35 10.59 -1.00 13.84
N ALA A 36 11.29 -0.60 12.80
CA ALA A 36 12.36 0.36 12.91
C ALA A 36 11.86 1.75 13.33
N ARG A 37 10.63 2.09 12.98
CA ARG A 37 10.05 3.39 13.30
C ARG A 37 9.04 3.36 14.43
N GLY A 38 8.58 2.18 14.80
CA GLY A 38 7.71 2.00 15.96
C GLY A 38 6.24 2.39 15.80
N MET A 39 5.89 3.26 14.88
CA MET A 39 4.51 3.70 14.68
C MET A 39 4.06 3.69 13.23
N GLY A 40 4.83 3.05 12.39
CA GLY A 40 4.53 3.00 10.97
C GLY A 40 4.08 1.64 10.52
N LEU A 41 3.57 1.60 9.30
CA LEU A 41 3.20 0.36 8.63
C LEU A 41 3.87 0.33 7.26
N ILE A 42 4.25 -0.87 6.86
CA ILE A 42 4.74 -1.11 5.51
C ILE A 42 3.60 -1.80 4.77
N VAL A 43 3.11 -1.17 3.72
CA VAL A 43 1.96 -1.66 2.97
C VAL A 43 2.41 -2.06 1.58
N THR A 44 2.08 -3.28 1.20
CA THR A 44 2.37 -3.79 -0.14
C THR A 44 1.07 -3.86 -0.91
N LEU A 45 1.07 -3.29 -2.10
CA LEU A 45 -0.11 -3.25 -2.95
C LEU A 45 0.22 -3.82 -4.31
N GLU A 46 -0.80 -4.31 -4.99
CA GLU A 46 -0.66 -4.75 -6.36
C GLU A 46 -1.77 -4.14 -7.21
N ARG A 47 -1.51 -4.05 -8.49
CA ARG A 47 -2.49 -3.57 -9.44
C ARG A 47 -2.26 -4.29 -10.76
N GLU A 48 -3.34 -4.68 -11.41
CA GLU A 48 -3.20 -5.28 -12.74
C GLU A 48 -2.88 -4.18 -13.73
N LYS A 49 -1.80 -4.40 -14.48
CA LYS A 49 -1.37 -3.45 -15.50
C LYS A 49 -1.79 -3.96 -16.85
N GLU A 50 -2.52 -3.13 -17.57
CA GLU A 50 -2.92 -3.47 -18.91
C GLU A 50 -1.73 -3.38 -19.84
N VAL A 51 -1.52 -4.42 -20.64
CA VAL A 51 -0.43 -4.45 -21.61
C VAL A 51 -1.06 -4.31 -22.97
N LEU A 52 -0.74 -3.21 -23.65
CA LEU A 52 -1.24 -2.95 -24.99
C LEU A 52 -0.25 -3.38 -26.04
#